data_0bb2e04e58fc6cc1922353c6b7f6f5d1
#
_entry.id   0bb2e04e58fc6cc1922353c6b7f6f5d1
#
_cell.length_a   1.000
_cell.length_b   1.000
_cell.length_c   1.000
_cell.angle_alpha   90.00
_cell.angle_beta   90.00
_cell.angle_gamma   90.00
#
_symmetry.space_group_name_H-M   'P 1'
#
loop_
_entity.id
_entity.type
_entity.pdbx_description
1 polymer ?
#
loop_
_entity_poly.entity_id
_entity_poly.type
_entity_poly.pdbx_seq_one_letter_code
_entity_poly.pdbx_strand_id
1 'polypeptide(L)'
;MATTSLPRTSNRSAVIAALLSGADMDRQRLIAETGLSRATVFRIVDDLMAESLALEGVRVLREGPGRQSTSVSFNHRSALVCGVDLGGTNCRIVVADALGRALIRSRDTTPRDATADELAAWVAGRITDLATRHGDGVPLHTVTIGLPGVVTGDGRSVVASHNLGQIKGTGFIEKVSALLDVETAVGNDSNLALVGELQYGALPDRETAVLLAMGTGLGSAVSIDGQVLLGRTGLLGEFGRLPLPGREERLRDLLSGADLVAYARGRGVHVPTARALFADPETYAPLLAEVHGALAHLVTVVALAYEPGTVVLTGGFSESFDTARLTAISDQVADTVGVRSVVRRSDLGDSAGLLGSMASSLGRLYDSLGVSADDAASVAVDRDLVIRRLADCPTAPTTTPTAPTADPTPRTRHDEQMAEG
;
A
#
# COMPACT_ATOMS: atom_id res chain seq x y z
N MET A 1 -34.88 -22.40 5.20
CA MET A 1 -34.14 -23.12 4.15
C MET A 1 -32.94 -22.30 3.74
N ALA A 2 -31.86 -22.27 4.56
CA ALA A 2 -30.65 -21.46 4.32
C ALA A 2 -29.36 -22.14 4.81
N THR A 3 -29.27 -23.47 4.72
CA THR A 3 -28.11 -24.21 5.28
C THR A 3 -27.26 -24.94 4.24
N THR A 4 -27.51 -24.76 2.94
CA THR A 4 -26.79 -25.51 1.87
C THR A 4 -25.76 -24.66 1.11
N SER A 5 -25.66 -23.35 1.33
CA SER A 5 -24.73 -22.47 0.62
C SER A 5 -23.34 -22.33 1.27
N LEU A 6 -23.26 -22.30 2.60
CA LEU A 6 -22.02 -22.16 3.36
C LEU A 6 -20.94 -23.23 3.04
N PRO A 7 -21.24 -24.55 3.00
CA PRO A 7 -20.23 -25.55 2.67
C PRO A 7 -19.72 -25.47 1.22
N ARG A 8 -20.54 -24.99 0.28
CA ARG A 8 -20.15 -24.88 -1.14
C ARG A 8 -19.23 -23.69 -1.39
N THR A 9 -19.49 -22.55 -0.78
CA THR A 9 -18.63 -21.36 -0.83
C THR A 9 -17.28 -21.63 -0.18
N SER A 10 -17.24 -22.24 0.99
CA SER A 10 -16.01 -22.62 1.68
C SER A 10 -15.13 -23.58 0.85
N ASN A 11 -15.75 -24.61 0.22
CA ASN A 11 -14.99 -25.56 -0.59
C ASN A 11 -14.40 -24.93 -1.86
N ARG A 12 -15.14 -24.01 -2.50
CA ARG A 12 -14.65 -23.26 -3.67
C ARG A 12 -13.49 -22.33 -3.27
N SER A 13 -13.65 -21.61 -2.16
CA SER A 13 -12.63 -20.76 -1.57
C SER A 13 -11.32 -21.52 -1.36
N ALA A 14 -11.33 -22.67 -0.71
CA ALA A 14 -10.15 -23.49 -0.47
C ALA A 14 -9.45 -23.93 -1.77
N VAL A 15 -10.20 -24.30 -2.81
CA VAL A 15 -9.61 -24.69 -4.11
C VAL A 15 -8.97 -23.48 -4.81
N ILE A 16 -9.63 -22.31 -4.80
CA ILE A 16 -9.07 -21.09 -5.39
C ILE A 16 -7.79 -20.70 -4.62
N ALA A 17 -7.82 -20.68 -3.29
CA ALA A 17 -6.66 -20.34 -2.47
C ALA A 17 -5.46 -21.26 -2.76
N ALA A 18 -5.68 -22.56 -2.90
CA ALA A 18 -4.61 -23.50 -3.29
C ALA A 18 -4.01 -23.13 -4.66
N LEU A 19 -4.83 -22.77 -5.65
CA LEU A 19 -4.38 -22.38 -6.99
C LEU A 19 -3.67 -21.01 -6.99
N LEU A 20 -4.04 -20.08 -6.09
CA LEU A 20 -3.42 -18.76 -5.95
C LEU A 20 -1.97 -18.81 -5.47
N SER A 21 -1.49 -19.95 -4.95
CA SER A 21 -0.06 -20.17 -4.68
C SER A 21 0.82 -20.01 -5.93
N GLY A 22 0.21 -19.97 -7.13
CA GLY A 22 0.88 -19.83 -8.41
C GLY A 22 1.60 -21.09 -8.90
N ALA A 23 1.51 -22.18 -8.15
CA ALA A 23 2.06 -23.47 -8.53
C ALA A 23 1.11 -24.22 -9.47
N ASP A 24 1.68 -24.88 -10.47
CA ASP A 24 0.92 -25.85 -11.26
C ASP A 24 0.60 -27.08 -10.40
N MET A 25 -0.68 -27.38 -10.25
CA MET A 25 -1.14 -28.50 -9.42
C MET A 25 -1.96 -29.47 -10.26
N ASP A 26 -1.78 -30.76 -10.04
CA ASP A 26 -2.77 -31.71 -10.56
C ASP A 26 -3.96 -31.84 -9.60
N ARG A 27 -5.08 -32.36 -10.08
CA ARG A 27 -6.29 -32.53 -9.27
C ARG A 27 -6.08 -33.42 -8.03
N GLN A 28 -5.10 -34.34 -8.05
CA GLN A 28 -4.76 -35.17 -6.89
C GLN A 28 -4.08 -34.36 -5.79
N ARG A 29 -3.19 -33.45 -6.17
CA ARG A 29 -2.54 -32.54 -5.23
C ARG A 29 -3.56 -31.57 -4.62
N LEU A 30 -4.50 -31.03 -5.41
CA LEU A 30 -5.61 -30.22 -4.90
C LEU A 30 -6.47 -30.98 -3.88
N ILE A 31 -6.74 -32.26 -4.11
CA ILE A 31 -7.45 -33.11 -3.14
C ILE A 31 -6.65 -33.23 -1.83
N ALA A 32 -5.34 -33.47 -1.93
CA ALA A 32 -4.49 -33.63 -0.75
C ALA A 32 -4.36 -32.32 0.05
N GLU A 33 -4.22 -31.18 -0.61
CA GLU A 33 -4.04 -29.87 0.03
C GLU A 33 -5.35 -29.34 0.64
N THR A 34 -6.48 -29.53 -0.04
CA THR A 34 -7.77 -29.03 0.44
C THR A 34 -8.52 -30.01 1.36
N GLY A 35 -8.13 -31.30 1.37
CA GLY A 35 -8.85 -32.33 2.10
C GLY A 35 -10.26 -32.65 1.55
N LEU A 36 -10.62 -32.09 0.39
CA LEU A 36 -11.94 -32.26 -0.20
C LEU A 36 -12.08 -33.57 -0.95
N SER A 37 -13.32 -34.05 -1.14
CA SER A 37 -13.57 -35.26 -1.91
C SER A 37 -13.18 -35.06 -3.38
N ARG A 38 -12.76 -36.15 -4.05
CA ARG A 38 -12.47 -36.17 -5.48
C ARG A 38 -13.58 -35.54 -6.33
N ALA A 39 -14.85 -35.94 -6.08
CA ALA A 39 -15.98 -35.42 -6.82
C ALA A 39 -16.16 -33.90 -6.65
N THR A 40 -15.91 -33.39 -5.43
CA THR A 40 -15.99 -31.96 -5.12
C THR A 40 -14.90 -31.16 -5.85
N VAL A 41 -13.63 -31.60 -5.77
CA VAL A 41 -12.51 -30.92 -6.44
C VAL A 41 -12.70 -30.91 -7.95
N PHE A 42 -13.04 -32.06 -8.57
CA PHE A 42 -13.24 -32.14 -10.01
C PHE A 42 -14.33 -31.17 -10.48
N ARG A 43 -15.48 -31.16 -9.81
CA ARG A 43 -16.57 -30.24 -10.13
C ARG A 43 -16.15 -28.77 -10.00
N ILE A 44 -15.48 -28.40 -8.89
CA ILE A 44 -15.05 -27.00 -8.68
C ILE A 44 -14.02 -26.59 -9.74
N VAL A 45 -13.05 -27.44 -10.07
CA VAL A 45 -12.05 -27.13 -11.11
C VAL A 45 -12.71 -26.96 -12.46
N ASP A 46 -13.68 -27.82 -12.81
CA ASP A 46 -14.42 -27.71 -14.07
C ASP A 46 -15.27 -26.43 -14.11
N ASP A 47 -15.91 -26.04 -12.99
CA ASP A 47 -16.62 -24.76 -12.84
C ASP A 47 -15.66 -23.57 -13.03
N LEU A 48 -14.46 -23.60 -12.40
CA LEU A 48 -13.46 -22.54 -12.52
C LEU A 48 -12.91 -22.43 -13.95
N MET A 49 -12.75 -23.54 -14.65
CA MET A 49 -12.36 -23.53 -16.07
C MET A 49 -13.44 -22.92 -16.96
N ALA A 50 -14.72 -23.25 -16.71
CA ALA A 50 -15.83 -22.67 -17.44
C ALA A 50 -15.95 -21.15 -17.22
N GLU A 51 -15.56 -20.67 -16.05
CA GLU A 51 -15.47 -19.23 -15.70
C GLU A 51 -14.16 -18.57 -16.18
N SER A 52 -13.26 -19.31 -16.82
CA SER A 52 -11.92 -18.84 -17.24
C SER A 52 -11.02 -18.40 -16.07
N LEU A 53 -11.29 -18.87 -14.86
CA LEU A 53 -10.47 -18.62 -13.66
C LEU A 53 -9.37 -19.66 -13.46
N ALA A 54 -9.48 -20.83 -14.08
CA ALA A 54 -8.46 -21.87 -14.09
C ALA A 54 -8.11 -22.28 -15.52
N LEU A 55 -6.87 -22.69 -15.72
CA LEU A 55 -6.34 -23.18 -16.99
C LEU A 55 -5.85 -24.62 -16.83
N GLU A 56 -6.09 -25.43 -17.85
CA GLU A 56 -5.48 -26.74 -17.97
C GLU A 56 -4.08 -26.58 -18.59
N GLY A 57 -3.07 -27.07 -17.87
CA GLY A 57 -1.68 -26.94 -18.28
C GLY A 57 -1.14 -28.19 -18.96
N VAL A 58 0.19 -28.33 -18.97
CA VAL A 58 0.90 -29.42 -19.61
C VAL A 58 0.69 -30.75 -18.85
N ARG A 59 0.71 -31.88 -19.57
CA ARG A 59 0.68 -33.20 -18.95
C ARG A 59 1.89 -33.41 -18.07
N VAL A 60 1.66 -33.68 -16.80
CA VAL A 60 2.72 -34.03 -15.84
C VAL A 60 3.02 -35.53 -15.95
N LEU A 61 4.25 -35.84 -16.35
CA LEU A 61 4.75 -37.21 -16.33
C LEU A 61 5.09 -37.57 -14.87
N ARG A 62 4.37 -38.53 -14.28
CA ARG A 62 4.73 -39.09 -12.97
C ARG A 62 5.64 -40.31 -13.20
N GLU A 63 6.66 -40.43 -12.35
CA GLU A 63 7.42 -41.69 -12.25
C GLU A 63 6.53 -42.77 -11.65
N GLY A 64 6.25 -43.86 -12.43
CA GLY A 64 5.46 -45.00 -12.01
C GLY A 64 4.34 -45.39 -12.99
N PRO A 65 3.77 -46.60 -12.88
CA PRO A 65 2.66 -47.04 -13.73
C PRO A 65 1.39 -46.32 -13.31
N GLY A 66 1.00 -45.25 -14.02
CA GLY A 66 -0.21 -44.48 -13.77
C GLY A 66 -0.59 -43.57 -14.92
N ARG A 67 -1.88 -43.24 -14.98
CA ARG A 67 -2.47 -42.34 -15.97
C ARG A 67 -1.81 -40.97 -15.87
N GLN A 68 -1.37 -40.38 -16.97
CA GLN A 68 -0.86 -39.01 -17.07
C GLN A 68 -1.89 -38.06 -16.45
N SER A 69 -1.47 -37.19 -15.54
CA SER A 69 -2.34 -36.19 -14.97
C SER A 69 -2.05 -34.83 -15.62
N THR A 70 -3.09 -34.05 -15.88
CA THR A 70 -2.94 -32.70 -16.43
C THR A 70 -2.84 -31.72 -15.26
N SER A 71 -1.92 -30.78 -15.33
CA SER A 71 -1.83 -29.71 -14.34
C SER A 71 -3.00 -28.72 -14.49
N VAL A 72 -3.35 -28.10 -13.40
CA VAL A 72 -4.32 -27.00 -13.31
C VAL A 72 -3.62 -25.84 -12.65
N SER A 73 -3.73 -24.66 -13.21
CA SER A 73 -3.21 -23.42 -12.64
C SER A 73 -4.28 -22.34 -12.59
N PHE A 74 -4.12 -21.38 -11.67
CA PHE A 74 -4.96 -20.19 -11.70
C PHE A 74 -4.67 -19.37 -12.96
N ASN A 75 -5.71 -18.87 -13.61
CA ASN A 75 -5.55 -17.99 -14.74
C ASN A 75 -5.13 -16.59 -14.27
N HIS A 76 -3.83 -16.34 -14.19
CA HIS A 76 -3.30 -15.05 -13.77
C HIS A 76 -3.73 -13.89 -14.69
N ARG A 77 -4.15 -14.17 -15.92
CA ARG A 77 -4.68 -13.19 -16.87
C ARG A 77 -6.21 -13.03 -16.80
N SER A 78 -6.85 -13.52 -15.75
CA SER A 78 -8.31 -13.32 -15.56
C SER A 78 -8.66 -11.89 -15.22
N ALA A 79 -7.76 -11.13 -14.57
CA ALA A 79 -7.97 -9.74 -14.18
C ALA A 79 -6.64 -9.02 -13.98
N LEU A 80 -6.66 -7.68 -14.08
CA LEU A 80 -5.62 -6.79 -13.60
C LEU A 80 -6.02 -6.15 -12.28
N VAL A 81 -5.05 -5.88 -11.45
CA VAL A 81 -5.19 -5.05 -10.26
C VAL A 81 -4.21 -3.87 -10.32
N CYS A 82 -4.54 -2.76 -9.66
CA CYS A 82 -3.69 -1.61 -9.62
C CYS A 82 -3.49 -1.10 -8.19
N GLY A 83 -2.24 -0.91 -7.80
CA GLY A 83 -1.85 -0.21 -6.59
C GLY A 83 -1.32 1.18 -6.90
N VAL A 84 -1.73 2.17 -6.12
CA VAL A 84 -1.29 3.56 -6.24
C VAL A 84 -0.82 4.06 -4.87
N ASP A 85 0.34 4.72 -4.87
CA ASP A 85 0.85 5.49 -3.74
C ASP A 85 0.92 6.96 -4.19
N LEU A 86 -0.12 7.74 -3.85
CA LEU A 86 -0.25 9.15 -4.21
C LEU A 86 0.32 10.03 -3.10
N GLY A 87 1.61 10.34 -3.19
CA GLY A 87 2.24 11.27 -2.27
C GLY A 87 2.15 12.73 -2.72
N GLY A 88 2.51 13.66 -1.82
CA GLY A 88 2.53 15.09 -2.14
C GLY A 88 3.58 15.51 -3.17
N THR A 89 4.56 14.70 -3.47
CA THR A 89 5.64 15.02 -4.43
C THR A 89 5.67 14.03 -5.60
N ASN A 90 5.45 12.75 -5.31
CA ASN A 90 5.48 11.68 -6.30
C ASN A 90 4.20 10.86 -6.20
N CYS A 91 3.71 10.44 -7.35
CA CYS A 91 2.69 9.41 -7.49
C CYS A 91 3.36 8.16 -8.08
N ARG A 92 3.23 7.04 -7.40
CA ARG A 92 3.73 5.75 -7.85
C ARG A 92 2.54 4.86 -8.19
N ILE A 93 2.61 4.18 -9.31
CA ILE A 93 1.54 3.27 -9.78
C ILE A 93 2.18 1.94 -10.16
N VAL A 94 1.52 0.84 -9.81
CA VAL A 94 1.83 -0.49 -10.30
C VAL A 94 0.58 -1.16 -10.82
N VAL A 95 0.66 -1.73 -12.02
CA VAL A 95 -0.36 -2.63 -12.57
C VAL A 95 0.18 -4.04 -12.51
N ALA A 96 -0.59 -4.96 -11.97
CA ALA A 96 -0.22 -6.35 -11.79
C ALA A 96 -1.33 -7.29 -12.28
N ASP A 97 -0.96 -8.55 -12.56
CA ASP A 97 -1.91 -9.60 -12.87
C ASP A 97 -2.62 -10.13 -11.60
N ALA A 98 -3.56 -11.05 -11.75
CA ALA A 98 -4.35 -11.61 -10.67
C ALA A 98 -3.56 -12.47 -9.65
N LEU A 99 -2.28 -12.71 -9.88
CA LEU A 99 -1.34 -13.31 -8.93
C LEU A 99 -0.36 -12.29 -8.32
N GLY A 100 -0.58 -10.98 -8.54
CA GLY A 100 0.29 -9.92 -8.03
C GLY A 100 1.63 -9.79 -8.75
N ARG A 101 1.76 -10.36 -9.95
CA ARG A 101 2.97 -10.21 -10.76
C ARG A 101 2.94 -8.84 -11.44
N ALA A 102 3.84 -7.96 -11.05
CA ALA A 102 3.93 -6.61 -11.62
C ALA A 102 4.22 -6.67 -13.14
N LEU A 103 3.40 -5.99 -13.92
CA LEU A 103 3.51 -5.89 -15.38
C LEU A 103 4.19 -4.58 -15.79
N ILE A 104 3.82 -3.50 -15.14
CA ILE A 104 4.36 -2.15 -15.37
C ILE A 104 4.26 -1.33 -14.08
N ARG A 105 5.25 -0.46 -13.86
CA ARG A 105 5.20 0.56 -12.81
C ARG A 105 5.47 1.94 -13.38
N SER A 106 5.01 2.98 -12.68
CA SER A 106 5.40 4.36 -12.97
C SER A 106 5.78 5.10 -11.69
N ARG A 107 6.57 6.15 -11.88
CA ARG A 107 6.83 7.16 -10.86
C ARG A 107 6.73 8.52 -11.54
N ASP A 108 5.67 9.23 -11.24
CA ASP A 108 5.36 10.53 -11.83
C ASP A 108 5.41 11.62 -10.76
N THR A 109 5.68 12.86 -11.17
CA THR A 109 5.57 14.01 -10.27
C THR A 109 4.11 14.34 -10.03
N THR A 110 3.69 14.41 -8.77
CA THR A 110 2.31 14.77 -8.42
C THR A 110 2.01 16.22 -8.79
N PRO A 111 0.94 16.51 -9.56
CA PRO A 111 0.53 17.86 -9.92
C PRO A 111 -0.10 18.56 -8.69
N ARG A 112 0.75 19.18 -7.86
CA ARG A 112 0.35 19.75 -6.55
C ARG A 112 -0.59 20.94 -6.65
N ASP A 113 -0.50 21.69 -7.75
CA ASP A 113 -1.29 22.92 -7.99
C ASP A 113 -2.61 22.62 -8.71
N ALA A 114 -2.86 21.36 -9.08
CA ALA A 114 -4.11 20.93 -9.69
C ALA A 114 -5.26 21.00 -8.68
N THR A 115 -6.46 21.26 -9.16
CA THR A 115 -7.70 21.11 -8.41
C THR A 115 -7.94 19.64 -8.07
N ALA A 116 -8.89 19.35 -7.18
CA ALA A 116 -9.27 17.97 -6.85
C ALA A 116 -9.72 17.19 -8.10
N ASP A 117 -10.51 17.81 -8.96
CA ASP A 117 -11.03 17.20 -10.19
C ASP A 117 -9.93 16.94 -11.24
N GLU A 118 -9.02 17.88 -11.41
CA GLU A 118 -7.87 17.72 -12.31
C GLU A 118 -6.91 16.64 -11.82
N LEU A 119 -6.63 16.60 -10.52
CA LEU A 119 -5.81 15.55 -9.91
C LEU A 119 -6.47 14.18 -10.06
N ALA A 120 -7.79 14.09 -9.82
CA ALA A 120 -8.55 12.86 -10.00
C ALA A 120 -8.50 12.37 -11.46
N ALA A 121 -8.71 13.27 -12.41
CA ALA A 121 -8.65 12.96 -13.84
C ALA A 121 -7.25 12.51 -14.26
N TRP A 122 -6.21 13.16 -13.74
CA TRP A 122 -4.83 12.80 -14.02
C TRP A 122 -4.48 11.40 -13.48
N VAL A 123 -4.81 11.11 -12.21
CA VAL A 123 -4.58 9.78 -11.60
C VAL A 123 -5.33 8.69 -12.37
N ALA A 124 -6.63 8.89 -12.62
CA ALA A 124 -7.44 7.93 -13.36
C ALA A 124 -6.91 7.70 -14.79
N GLY A 125 -6.53 8.78 -15.49
CA GLY A 125 -5.94 8.70 -16.82
C GLY A 125 -4.63 7.92 -16.85
N ARG A 126 -3.75 8.11 -15.86
CA ARG A 126 -2.49 7.36 -15.76
C ARG A 126 -2.73 5.88 -15.50
N ILE A 127 -3.65 5.53 -14.61
CA ILE A 127 -4.02 4.14 -14.33
C ILE A 127 -4.55 3.47 -15.59
N THR A 128 -5.51 4.10 -16.27
CA THR A 128 -6.13 3.58 -17.49
C THR A 128 -5.10 3.40 -18.61
N ASP A 129 -4.21 4.39 -18.84
CA ASP A 129 -3.15 4.31 -19.85
C ASP A 129 -2.20 3.12 -19.58
N LEU A 130 -1.73 2.96 -18.33
CA LEU A 130 -0.85 1.86 -17.97
C LEU A 130 -1.53 0.49 -18.12
N ALA A 131 -2.76 0.36 -17.64
CA ALA A 131 -3.52 -0.89 -17.74
C ALA A 131 -3.81 -1.27 -19.20
N THR A 132 -4.21 -0.30 -20.03
CA THR A 132 -4.52 -0.54 -21.44
C THR A 132 -3.29 -0.93 -22.25
N ARG A 133 -2.16 -0.22 -22.06
CA ARG A 133 -0.94 -0.47 -22.85
C ARG A 133 -0.20 -1.74 -22.45
N HIS A 134 -0.30 -2.16 -21.21
CA HIS A 134 0.51 -3.25 -20.69
C HIS A 134 -0.30 -4.46 -20.22
N GLY A 135 -1.61 -4.36 -20.22
CA GLY A 135 -2.52 -5.43 -19.79
C GLY A 135 -2.90 -6.43 -20.88
N ASP A 136 -2.46 -6.25 -22.13
CA ASP A 136 -2.78 -7.15 -23.26
C ASP A 136 -4.29 -7.44 -23.41
N GLY A 137 -5.14 -6.45 -23.17
CA GLY A 137 -6.59 -6.59 -23.26
C GLY A 137 -7.26 -7.24 -22.04
N VAL A 138 -6.52 -7.58 -21.00
CA VAL A 138 -7.08 -8.07 -19.72
C VAL A 138 -7.74 -6.89 -18.98
N PRO A 139 -8.99 -7.05 -18.47
CA PRO A 139 -9.69 -5.98 -17.80
C PRO A 139 -9.06 -5.62 -16.44
N LEU A 140 -9.00 -4.32 -16.14
CA LEU A 140 -8.72 -3.82 -14.79
C LEU A 140 -9.95 -4.12 -13.90
N HIS A 141 -9.74 -4.74 -12.75
CA HIS A 141 -10.81 -5.17 -11.84
C HIS A 141 -10.89 -4.30 -10.59
N THR A 142 -9.77 -4.06 -9.92
CA THR A 142 -9.73 -3.30 -8.67
C THR A 142 -8.55 -2.34 -8.64
N VAL A 143 -8.75 -1.20 -7.97
CA VAL A 143 -7.73 -0.18 -7.73
C VAL A 143 -7.72 0.17 -6.24
N THR A 144 -6.54 0.24 -5.64
CA THR A 144 -6.38 0.81 -4.29
C THR A 144 -5.42 1.98 -4.34
N ILE A 145 -5.83 3.12 -3.77
CA ILE A 145 -5.05 4.35 -3.77
C ILE A 145 -4.68 4.73 -2.33
N GLY A 146 -3.38 4.76 -2.04
CA GLY A 146 -2.84 5.33 -0.82
C GLY A 146 -2.84 6.85 -0.89
N LEU A 147 -3.42 7.50 0.10
CA LEU A 147 -3.54 8.96 0.19
C LEU A 147 -2.81 9.48 1.42
N PRO A 148 -2.11 10.63 1.31
CA PRO A 148 -1.45 11.25 2.44
C PRO A 148 -2.47 11.97 3.33
N GLY A 149 -2.47 11.65 4.63
CA GLY A 149 -3.31 12.31 5.62
C GLY A 149 -4.35 11.41 6.24
N VAL A 150 -5.29 12.01 6.96
CA VAL A 150 -6.32 11.31 7.74
C VAL A 150 -7.46 10.88 6.82
N VAL A 151 -7.54 9.60 6.51
CA VAL A 151 -8.63 8.98 5.75
C VAL A 151 -9.58 8.28 6.73
N THR A 152 -10.90 8.44 6.55
CA THR A 152 -11.89 7.74 7.38
C THR A 152 -11.76 6.23 7.25
N GLY A 153 -12.12 5.48 8.31
CA GLY A 153 -11.95 4.02 8.32
C GLY A 153 -12.74 3.28 7.24
N ASP A 154 -13.80 3.90 6.70
CA ASP A 154 -14.56 3.39 5.55
C ASP A 154 -13.98 3.79 4.19
N GLY A 155 -12.88 4.55 4.17
CA GLY A 155 -12.22 5.00 2.95
C GLY A 155 -13.01 6.02 2.11
N ARG A 156 -14.05 6.65 2.67
CA ARG A 156 -14.96 7.52 1.90
C ARG A 156 -14.62 8.99 1.94
N SER A 157 -13.80 9.41 2.90
CA SER A 157 -13.49 10.84 3.07
C SER A 157 -12.06 11.05 3.57
N VAL A 158 -11.43 12.11 3.09
CA VAL A 158 -10.16 12.63 3.61
C VAL A 158 -10.48 13.76 4.60
N VAL A 159 -10.25 13.50 5.88
CA VAL A 159 -10.52 14.49 6.95
C VAL A 159 -9.51 15.63 6.92
N ALA A 160 -8.24 15.30 6.72
CA ALA A 160 -7.15 16.25 6.63
C ALA A 160 -6.00 15.71 5.79
N SER A 161 -5.40 16.56 4.96
CA SER A 161 -4.14 16.31 4.29
C SER A 161 -3.33 17.60 4.28
N HIS A 162 -2.05 17.51 4.72
CA HIS A 162 -1.14 18.65 4.72
C HIS A 162 -0.39 18.78 3.39
N ASN A 163 -0.18 17.67 2.72
CA ASN A 163 0.62 17.59 1.50
C ASN A 163 -0.20 17.79 0.21
N LEU A 164 -1.50 17.47 0.27
CA LEU A 164 -2.46 17.57 -0.83
C LEU A 164 -3.79 18.08 -0.29
N GLY A 165 -3.86 19.38 0.05
CA GLY A 165 -5.04 19.98 0.67
C GLY A 165 -6.32 19.87 -0.17
N GLN A 166 -6.17 19.82 -1.50
CA GLN A 166 -7.28 19.70 -2.47
C GLN A 166 -8.05 18.39 -2.39
N ILE A 167 -7.45 17.29 -1.89
CA ILE A 167 -8.15 16.00 -1.77
C ILE A 167 -9.07 15.90 -0.55
N LYS A 168 -9.15 16.93 0.28
CA LYS A 168 -9.99 16.95 1.48
C LYS A 168 -11.47 16.81 1.13
N GLY A 169 -12.19 15.99 1.89
CA GLY A 169 -13.59 15.68 1.69
C GLY A 169 -13.79 14.39 0.88
N THR A 170 -14.89 14.30 0.17
CA THR A 170 -15.28 13.12 -0.63
C THR A 170 -15.02 13.29 -2.12
N GLY A 171 -14.99 14.52 -2.64
CA GLY A 171 -15.05 14.84 -4.07
C GLY A 171 -13.93 14.22 -4.90
N PHE A 172 -12.68 14.21 -4.41
CA PHE A 172 -11.58 13.54 -5.10
C PHE A 172 -11.84 12.03 -5.27
N ILE A 173 -12.26 11.36 -4.20
CA ILE A 173 -12.48 9.91 -4.16
C ILE A 173 -13.64 9.53 -5.09
N GLU A 174 -14.77 10.24 -4.99
CA GLU A 174 -15.94 10.04 -5.84
C GLU A 174 -15.61 10.25 -7.32
N LYS A 175 -14.82 11.27 -7.63
CA LYS A 175 -14.42 11.57 -9.00
C LYS A 175 -13.50 10.50 -9.60
N VAL A 176 -12.49 10.06 -8.86
CA VAL A 176 -11.59 8.97 -9.32
C VAL A 176 -12.38 7.70 -9.56
N SER A 177 -13.24 7.31 -8.61
CA SER A 177 -14.05 6.10 -8.72
C SER A 177 -14.97 6.14 -9.94
N ALA A 178 -15.62 7.30 -10.18
CA ALA A 178 -16.48 7.48 -11.36
C ALA A 178 -15.72 7.43 -12.68
N LEU A 179 -14.46 7.92 -12.72
CA LEU A 179 -13.64 7.92 -13.95
C LEU A 179 -13.05 6.56 -14.27
N LEU A 180 -12.74 5.75 -13.27
CA LEU A 180 -12.18 4.43 -13.47
C LEU A 180 -13.23 3.37 -13.81
N ASP A 181 -14.47 3.55 -13.35
CA ASP A 181 -15.60 2.62 -13.50
C ASP A 181 -15.25 1.17 -13.08
N VAL A 182 -14.40 1.05 -12.06
CA VAL A 182 -14.03 -0.23 -11.42
C VAL A 182 -14.07 -0.07 -9.91
N GLU A 183 -14.05 -1.18 -9.19
CA GLU A 183 -13.97 -1.13 -7.73
C GLU A 183 -12.72 -0.38 -7.29
N THR A 184 -12.91 0.81 -6.70
CA THR A 184 -11.84 1.69 -6.26
C THR A 184 -11.92 1.89 -4.75
N ALA A 185 -10.83 1.53 -4.07
CA ALA A 185 -10.65 1.74 -2.64
C ALA A 185 -9.59 2.80 -2.38
N VAL A 186 -9.74 3.51 -1.26
CA VAL A 186 -8.72 4.42 -0.77
C VAL A 186 -8.36 4.11 0.67
N GLY A 187 -7.11 4.40 1.04
CA GLY A 187 -6.61 4.22 2.39
C GLY A 187 -5.55 5.26 2.73
N ASN A 188 -5.25 5.41 4.02
CA ASN A 188 -4.11 6.20 4.44
C ASN A 188 -2.79 5.53 3.97
N ASP A 189 -1.83 6.33 3.51
CA ASP A 189 -0.54 5.89 2.98
C ASP A 189 0.27 5.03 3.98
N SER A 190 0.30 5.42 5.26
CA SER A 190 1.00 4.68 6.31
C SER A 190 0.31 3.35 6.63
N ASN A 191 -1.03 3.31 6.63
CA ASN A 191 -1.77 2.07 6.81
C ASN A 191 -1.48 1.07 5.68
N LEU A 192 -1.45 1.55 4.43
CA LEU A 192 -1.10 0.72 3.29
C LEU A 192 0.38 0.30 3.32
N ALA A 193 1.29 1.18 3.77
CA ALA A 193 2.68 0.79 3.97
C ALA A 193 2.82 -0.35 4.99
N LEU A 194 2.04 -0.34 6.08
CA LEU A 194 2.01 -1.44 7.03
C LEU A 194 1.41 -2.72 6.42
N VAL A 195 0.37 -2.62 5.60
CA VAL A 195 -0.13 -3.78 4.82
C VAL A 195 0.99 -4.36 3.95
N GLY A 196 1.78 -3.52 3.28
CA GLY A 196 2.93 -3.96 2.49
C GLY A 196 3.96 -4.72 3.35
N GLU A 197 4.33 -4.19 4.51
CA GLU A 197 5.27 -4.83 5.43
C GLU A 197 4.76 -6.17 6.00
N LEU A 198 3.46 -6.28 6.28
CA LEU A 198 2.84 -7.51 6.74
C LEU A 198 2.81 -8.58 5.65
N GLN A 199 2.55 -8.19 4.40
CA GLN A 199 2.42 -9.14 3.29
C GLN A 199 3.76 -9.51 2.65
N TYR A 200 4.67 -8.56 2.48
CA TYR A 200 5.90 -8.72 1.70
C TYR A 200 7.19 -8.39 2.47
N GLY A 201 7.09 -7.74 3.63
CA GLY A 201 8.22 -7.45 4.51
C GLY A 201 8.62 -8.66 5.37
N ALA A 202 9.59 -8.45 6.26
CA ALA A 202 10.10 -9.49 7.18
C ALA A 202 9.40 -9.46 8.55
N LEU A 203 8.15 -9.02 8.61
CA LEU A 203 7.34 -9.15 9.84
C LEU A 203 6.90 -10.62 10.02
N PRO A 204 6.95 -11.15 11.24
CA PRO A 204 6.34 -12.45 11.56
C PRO A 204 4.84 -12.44 11.25
N ASP A 205 4.31 -13.61 10.89
CA ASP A 205 2.88 -13.75 10.63
C ASP A 205 2.08 -13.41 11.90
N ARG A 206 1.00 -12.64 11.75
CA ARG A 206 0.09 -12.21 12.83
C ARG A 206 0.75 -11.42 13.95
N GLU A 207 1.91 -10.81 13.71
CA GLU A 207 2.55 -9.99 14.74
C GLU A 207 1.77 -8.70 14.98
N THR A 208 1.72 -8.26 16.24
CA THR A 208 1.38 -6.88 16.58
C THR A 208 2.57 -6.01 16.24
N ALA A 209 2.39 -5.09 15.28
CA ALA A 209 3.44 -4.22 14.79
C ALA A 209 2.98 -2.77 14.68
N VAL A 210 3.92 -1.85 14.82
CA VAL A 210 3.70 -0.42 14.57
C VAL A 210 4.66 0.04 13.47
N LEU A 211 4.12 0.72 12.46
CA LEU A 211 4.92 1.38 11.43
C LEU A 211 4.94 2.88 11.71
N LEU A 212 6.14 3.47 11.66
CA LEU A 212 6.38 4.90 11.77
C LEU A 212 6.94 5.40 10.43
N ALA A 213 6.15 6.15 9.68
CA ALA A 213 6.52 6.72 8.40
C ALA A 213 7.16 8.10 8.61
N MET A 214 8.50 8.13 8.61
CA MET A 214 9.31 9.32 8.85
C MET A 214 9.76 9.91 7.50
N GLY A 215 8.94 10.76 6.91
CA GLY A 215 9.18 11.41 5.62
C GLY A 215 9.11 12.92 5.71
N THR A 216 8.35 13.55 4.81
CA THR A 216 8.02 14.99 4.89
C THR A 216 7.22 15.28 6.15
N GLY A 217 6.36 14.34 6.58
CA GLY A 217 5.63 14.34 7.84
C GLY A 217 6.00 13.14 8.69
N LEU A 218 5.30 12.97 9.82
CA LEU A 218 5.32 11.78 10.64
C LEU A 218 3.94 11.11 10.56
N GLY A 219 3.87 10.00 9.84
CA GLY A 219 2.72 9.11 9.78
C GLY A 219 2.95 7.87 10.63
N SER A 220 1.87 7.15 10.94
CA SER A 220 2.01 5.85 11.60
C SER A 220 0.80 4.95 11.35
N ALA A 221 1.02 3.66 11.48
CA ALA A 221 0.00 2.63 11.39
C ALA A 221 0.25 1.56 12.46
N VAL A 222 -0.80 0.89 12.87
CA VAL A 222 -0.77 -0.15 13.91
C VAL A 222 -1.47 -1.39 13.39
N SER A 223 -0.86 -2.55 13.58
CA SER A 223 -1.54 -3.84 13.39
C SER A 223 -1.62 -4.60 14.72
N ILE A 224 -2.71 -5.33 14.91
CA ILE A 224 -2.88 -6.30 15.97
C ILE A 224 -3.26 -7.61 15.30
N ASP A 225 -2.56 -8.68 15.65
CA ASP A 225 -2.82 -10.02 15.10
C ASP A 225 -2.72 -10.04 13.55
N GLY A 226 -1.80 -9.22 12.99
CA GLY A 226 -1.61 -9.06 11.55
C GLY A 226 -2.67 -8.21 10.85
N GLN A 227 -3.62 -7.62 11.57
CA GLN A 227 -4.70 -6.80 11.01
C GLN A 227 -4.47 -5.31 11.30
N VAL A 228 -4.41 -4.50 10.24
CA VAL A 228 -4.23 -3.05 10.38
C VAL A 228 -5.47 -2.41 11.00
N LEU A 229 -5.27 -1.63 12.05
CA LEU A 229 -6.33 -0.90 12.74
C LEU A 229 -6.63 0.40 12.01
N LEU A 230 -7.86 0.58 11.55
CA LEU A 230 -8.23 1.78 10.78
C LEU A 230 -8.76 2.93 11.65
N GLY A 231 -9.25 2.66 12.84
CA GLY A 231 -9.90 3.68 13.67
C GLY A 231 -11.18 4.26 13.04
N ARG A 232 -12.10 4.73 13.84
CA ARG A 232 -13.40 5.25 13.35
C ARG A 232 -13.27 6.52 12.50
N THR A 233 -12.38 7.43 12.90
CA THR A 233 -12.22 8.76 12.30
C THR A 233 -10.91 8.92 11.53
N GLY A 234 -10.11 7.86 11.40
CA GLY A 234 -8.78 7.89 10.80
C GLY A 234 -7.71 8.55 11.67
N LEU A 235 -8.01 8.93 12.91
CA LEU A 235 -7.04 9.56 13.82
C LEU A 235 -6.18 8.54 14.59
N LEU A 236 -6.47 7.26 14.48
CA LEU A 236 -5.68 6.23 15.13
C LEU A 236 -4.25 6.27 14.55
N GLY A 237 -3.26 6.31 15.44
CA GLY A 237 -1.87 6.37 15.01
C GLY A 237 -1.33 7.79 14.72
N GLU A 238 -2.12 8.86 14.79
CA GLU A 238 -1.66 10.24 14.55
C GLU A 238 -0.73 10.76 15.67
N PHE A 239 0.30 9.96 16.03
CA PHE A 239 1.25 10.26 17.12
C PHE A 239 2.05 11.52 16.89
N GLY A 240 2.22 11.96 15.64
CA GLY A 240 2.88 13.23 15.34
C GLY A 240 2.24 14.45 16.02
N ARG A 241 0.99 14.33 16.46
CA ARG A 241 0.25 15.40 17.17
C ARG A 241 0.54 15.45 18.67
N LEU A 242 1.17 14.40 19.23
CA LEU A 242 1.48 14.36 20.66
C LEU A 242 2.53 15.43 20.99
N PRO A 243 2.30 16.22 22.07
CA PRO A 243 3.30 17.14 22.55
C PRO A 243 4.50 16.38 23.15
N LEU A 244 5.68 16.97 23.04
CA LEU A 244 6.85 16.48 23.76
C LEU A 244 6.71 16.78 25.26
N PRO A 245 7.15 15.89 26.15
CA PRO A 245 7.04 16.09 27.60
C PRO A 245 7.65 17.42 28.05
N GLY A 246 6.84 18.27 28.71
CA GLY A 246 7.27 19.56 29.23
C GLY A 246 7.55 20.64 28.20
N ARG A 247 7.07 20.47 26.95
CA ARG A 247 7.32 21.38 25.83
C ARG A 247 6.04 21.67 25.05
N GLU A 248 6.00 22.75 24.28
CA GLU A 248 4.91 23.07 23.34
C GLU A 248 5.08 22.32 22.01
N GLU A 249 6.31 21.96 21.66
CA GLU A 249 6.65 21.23 20.45
C GLU A 249 6.04 19.83 20.46
N ARG A 250 5.77 19.32 19.26
CA ARG A 250 5.16 18.00 19.04
C ARG A 250 6.18 17.00 18.50
N LEU A 251 5.86 15.73 18.60
CA LEU A 251 6.72 14.66 18.07
C LEU A 251 7.06 14.86 16.59
N ARG A 252 6.11 15.35 15.78
CA ARG A 252 6.35 15.63 14.36
C ARG A 252 7.45 16.66 14.13
N ASP A 253 7.60 17.64 15.01
CA ASP A 253 8.56 18.72 14.86
C ASP A 253 10.01 18.21 14.90
N LEU A 254 10.25 17.07 15.55
CA LEU A 254 11.56 16.41 15.62
C LEU A 254 11.67 15.15 14.76
N LEU A 255 10.55 14.50 14.43
CA LEU A 255 10.52 13.20 13.75
C LEU A 255 10.03 13.26 12.30
N SER A 256 9.89 14.46 11.72
CA SER A 256 9.67 14.65 10.30
C SER A 256 10.78 15.46 9.65
N GLY A 257 11.09 15.17 8.39
CA GLY A 257 12.22 15.80 7.72
C GLY A 257 12.05 17.29 7.49
N ALA A 258 10.84 17.75 7.16
CA ALA A 258 10.57 19.16 6.87
C ALA A 258 10.43 19.99 8.16
N ASP A 259 9.70 19.46 9.14
CA ASP A 259 9.43 20.18 10.38
C ASP A 259 10.72 20.28 11.23
N LEU A 260 11.60 19.27 11.21
CA LEU A 260 12.89 19.30 11.90
C LEU A 260 13.80 20.43 11.40
N VAL A 261 13.84 20.65 10.08
CA VAL A 261 14.62 21.79 9.52
C VAL A 261 14.05 23.13 9.96
N ALA A 262 12.71 23.24 10.01
CA ALA A 262 12.03 24.44 10.51
C ALA A 262 12.29 24.66 12.02
N TYR A 263 12.21 23.60 12.80
CA TYR A 263 12.50 23.59 14.24
C TYR A 263 13.94 24.07 14.54
N ALA A 264 14.92 23.50 13.84
CA ALA A 264 16.32 23.89 13.98
C ALA A 264 16.53 25.39 13.66
N ARG A 265 15.93 25.85 12.56
CA ARG A 265 16.00 27.26 12.15
C ARG A 265 15.40 28.19 13.20
N GLY A 266 14.26 27.83 13.81
CA GLY A 266 13.63 28.61 14.89
C GLY A 266 14.54 28.77 16.11
N ARG A 267 15.52 27.87 16.28
CA ARG A 267 16.53 27.92 17.35
C ARG A 267 17.87 28.53 16.92
N GLY A 268 17.94 29.09 15.72
CA GLY A 268 19.17 29.68 15.19
C GLY A 268 20.18 28.65 14.67
N VAL A 269 19.78 27.38 14.53
CA VAL A 269 20.63 26.32 13.99
C VAL A 269 20.32 26.15 12.50
N HIS A 270 21.33 26.38 11.65
CA HIS A 270 21.17 26.20 10.20
C HIS A 270 21.43 24.74 9.81
N VAL A 271 20.40 24.06 9.36
CA VAL A 271 20.48 22.68 8.88
C VAL A 271 19.94 22.63 7.46
N PRO A 272 20.74 22.26 6.45
CA PRO A 272 20.29 22.23 5.04
C PRO A 272 19.16 21.20 4.80
N THR A 273 19.30 20.02 5.39
CA THR A 273 18.32 18.93 5.32
C THR A 273 18.35 18.14 6.62
N ALA A 274 17.29 17.45 6.97
CA ALA A 274 17.25 16.60 8.16
C ALA A 274 18.38 15.54 8.16
N ARG A 275 18.77 15.02 6.99
CA ARG A 275 19.89 14.07 6.84
C ARG A 275 21.24 14.69 7.20
N ALA A 276 21.42 16.00 7.00
CA ALA A 276 22.67 16.67 7.29
C ALA A 276 23.03 16.63 8.79
N LEU A 277 22.03 16.53 9.69
CA LEU A 277 22.28 16.34 11.12
C LEU A 277 23.11 15.07 11.39
N PHE A 278 22.80 14.00 10.69
CA PHE A 278 23.41 12.68 10.88
C PHE A 278 24.75 12.56 10.16
N ALA A 279 24.98 13.41 9.15
CA ALA A 279 26.24 13.47 8.43
C ALA A 279 27.35 14.21 9.23
N ASP A 280 26.94 15.11 10.15
CA ASP A 280 27.87 15.85 11.02
C ASP A 280 27.36 15.79 12.49
N PRO A 281 27.50 14.61 13.13
CA PRO A 281 26.97 14.39 14.46
C PRO A 281 27.65 15.19 15.55
N GLU A 282 28.88 15.67 15.34
CA GLU A 282 29.60 16.49 16.32
C GLU A 282 28.99 17.89 16.40
N THR A 283 28.80 18.53 15.24
CA THR A 283 28.21 19.87 15.15
C THR A 283 26.77 19.91 15.65
N TYR A 284 25.99 18.85 15.36
CA TYR A 284 24.57 18.82 15.69
C TYR A 284 24.22 17.94 16.90
N ALA A 285 25.22 17.59 17.74
CA ALA A 285 25.01 16.69 18.88
C ALA A 285 23.81 17.03 19.78
N PRO A 286 23.57 18.28 20.17
CA PRO A 286 22.42 18.62 21.02
C PRO A 286 21.08 18.35 20.31
N LEU A 287 20.97 18.69 19.03
CA LEU A 287 19.74 18.48 18.25
C LEU A 287 19.50 16.99 17.96
N LEU A 288 20.56 16.23 17.68
CA LEU A 288 20.49 14.78 17.53
C LEU A 288 20.03 14.09 18.81
N ALA A 289 20.46 14.55 19.99
CA ALA A 289 20.01 14.03 21.26
C ALA A 289 18.48 14.24 21.45
N GLU A 290 17.97 15.41 21.02
CA GLU A 290 16.53 15.69 21.05
C GLU A 290 15.75 14.80 20.08
N VAL A 291 16.24 14.59 18.86
CA VAL A 291 15.62 13.68 17.88
C VAL A 291 15.58 12.25 18.39
N HIS A 292 16.70 11.75 18.94
CA HIS A 292 16.76 10.40 19.50
C HIS A 292 15.86 10.25 20.72
N GLY A 293 15.81 11.26 21.60
CA GLY A 293 14.90 11.29 22.75
C GLY A 293 13.43 11.29 22.34
N ALA A 294 13.08 12.06 21.30
CA ALA A 294 11.73 12.06 20.76
C ALA A 294 11.33 10.69 20.16
N LEU A 295 12.23 10.02 19.44
CA LEU A 295 11.97 8.69 18.91
C LEU A 295 11.83 7.65 20.04
N ALA A 296 12.74 7.67 21.03
CA ALA A 296 12.63 6.78 22.19
C ALA A 296 11.34 7.00 22.96
N HIS A 297 10.91 8.27 23.13
CA HIS A 297 9.63 8.59 23.76
C HIS A 297 8.44 8.05 22.96
N LEU A 298 8.41 8.24 21.63
CA LEU A 298 7.37 7.69 20.77
C LEU A 298 7.32 6.16 20.85
N VAL A 299 8.47 5.49 20.78
CA VAL A 299 8.54 4.02 20.89
C VAL A 299 8.04 3.56 22.26
N THR A 300 8.36 4.29 23.35
CA THR A 300 7.82 4.02 24.69
C THR A 300 6.28 4.12 24.72
N VAL A 301 5.72 5.19 24.11
CA VAL A 301 4.26 5.37 24.05
C VAL A 301 3.59 4.22 23.31
N VAL A 302 4.12 3.81 22.15
CA VAL A 302 3.52 2.72 21.38
C VAL A 302 3.73 1.36 22.02
N ALA A 303 4.87 1.15 22.73
CA ALA A 303 5.13 -0.05 23.49
C ALA A 303 4.10 -0.25 24.63
N LEU A 304 3.79 0.82 25.36
CA LEU A 304 2.79 0.78 26.43
C LEU A 304 1.34 0.67 25.92
N ALA A 305 1.07 1.21 24.72
CA ALA A 305 -0.28 1.23 24.15
C ALA A 305 -0.67 -0.08 23.45
N TYR A 306 0.29 -0.72 22.76
CA TYR A 306 0.01 -1.84 21.85
C TYR A 306 0.89 -3.07 22.09
N GLU A 307 1.95 -2.96 22.88
CA GLU A 307 2.92 -4.05 23.13
C GLU A 307 3.40 -4.73 21.82
N PRO A 308 3.89 -3.94 20.82
CA PRO A 308 4.29 -4.51 19.54
C PRO A 308 5.58 -5.31 19.69
N GLY A 309 5.68 -6.46 19.00
CA GLY A 309 6.93 -7.19 18.84
C GLY A 309 7.92 -6.39 18.01
N THR A 310 7.43 -5.69 16.97
CA THR A 310 8.27 -4.88 16.06
C THR A 310 7.71 -3.48 15.84
N VAL A 311 8.61 -2.47 15.85
CA VAL A 311 8.37 -1.11 15.37
C VAL A 311 9.19 -0.90 14.10
N VAL A 312 8.51 -0.72 12.95
CA VAL A 312 9.13 -0.55 11.64
C VAL A 312 9.23 0.93 11.30
N LEU A 313 10.42 1.41 10.97
CA LEU A 313 10.64 2.78 10.49
C LEU A 313 10.73 2.80 8.97
N THR A 314 9.95 3.63 8.30
CA THR A 314 9.96 3.84 6.85
C THR A 314 10.03 5.32 6.49
N GLY A 315 10.19 5.63 5.21
CA GLY A 315 10.32 6.99 4.71
C GLY A 315 11.75 7.52 4.76
N GLY A 316 12.04 8.52 3.93
CA GLY A 316 13.41 8.96 3.65
C GLY A 316 14.19 9.49 4.85
N PHE A 317 13.53 9.97 5.89
CA PHE A 317 14.21 10.40 7.11
C PHE A 317 14.65 9.22 7.98
N SER A 318 13.91 8.11 7.97
CA SER A 318 14.26 6.90 8.72
C SER A 318 15.61 6.29 8.30
N GLU A 319 16.04 6.51 7.06
CA GLU A 319 17.33 6.04 6.54
C GLU A 319 18.54 6.64 7.26
N SER A 320 18.35 7.76 7.97
CA SER A 320 19.39 8.43 8.75
C SER A 320 19.72 7.70 10.05
N PHE A 321 18.87 6.78 10.51
CA PHE A 321 19.11 6.01 11.73
C PHE A 321 19.81 4.70 11.39
N ASP A 322 21.00 4.49 11.91
CA ASP A 322 21.73 3.24 11.78
C ASP A 322 21.17 2.13 12.71
N THR A 323 21.53 0.90 12.44
CA THR A 323 21.06 -0.26 13.22
C THR A 323 21.52 -0.19 14.68
N ALA A 324 22.72 0.31 14.97
CA ALA A 324 23.23 0.41 16.34
C ALA A 324 22.38 1.38 17.17
N ARG A 325 21.99 2.52 16.58
CA ARG A 325 21.11 3.50 17.23
C ARG A 325 19.72 2.94 17.49
N LEU A 326 19.15 2.25 16.50
CA LEU A 326 17.83 1.63 16.65
C LEU A 326 17.84 0.53 17.72
N THR A 327 18.90 -0.25 17.79
CA THR A 327 19.09 -1.23 18.88
C THR A 327 19.18 -0.53 20.24
N ALA A 328 19.96 0.54 20.36
CA ALA A 328 20.05 1.29 21.61
C ALA A 328 18.71 1.89 22.06
N ILE A 329 17.86 2.34 21.12
CA ILE A 329 16.50 2.79 21.42
C ILE A 329 15.63 1.61 21.91
N SER A 330 15.72 0.44 21.26
CA SER A 330 15.00 -0.77 21.70
C SER A 330 15.40 -1.16 23.13
N ASP A 331 16.70 -1.11 23.45
CA ASP A 331 17.21 -1.45 24.79
C ASP A 331 16.74 -0.42 25.84
N GLN A 332 16.87 0.89 25.54
CA GLN A 332 16.40 1.96 26.41
C GLN A 332 14.88 1.86 26.74
N VAL A 333 14.08 1.52 25.71
CA VAL A 333 12.63 1.33 25.92
C VAL A 333 12.36 0.08 26.76
N ALA A 334 13.07 -1.03 26.49
CA ALA A 334 12.95 -2.26 27.29
C ALA A 334 13.28 -2.01 28.76
N ASP A 335 14.33 -1.26 29.05
CA ASP A 335 14.71 -0.87 30.43
C ASP A 335 13.63 0.00 31.10
N THR A 336 12.89 0.79 30.32
CA THR A 336 11.84 1.69 30.84
C THR A 336 10.52 0.98 31.08
N VAL A 337 10.10 0.11 30.16
CA VAL A 337 8.74 -0.50 30.20
C VAL A 337 8.74 -1.97 30.58
N GLY A 338 9.91 -2.63 30.63
CA GLY A 338 10.04 -4.04 30.98
C GLY A 338 9.76 -5.03 29.85
N VAL A 339 9.42 -4.54 28.65
CA VAL A 339 9.15 -5.36 27.45
C VAL A 339 9.96 -4.81 26.28
N ARG A 340 10.55 -5.71 25.50
CA ARG A 340 11.37 -5.34 24.34
C ARG A 340 10.56 -5.36 23.05
N SER A 341 10.46 -4.22 22.41
CA SER A 341 10.04 -4.11 20.99
C SER A 341 11.28 -3.95 20.11
N VAL A 342 11.37 -4.70 19.02
CA VAL A 342 12.47 -4.56 18.05
C VAL A 342 12.19 -3.33 17.19
N VAL A 343 13.06 -2.31 17.26
CA VAL A 343 12.99 -1.14 16.39
C VAL A 343 13.92 -1.36 15.19
N ARG A 344 13.38 -1.36 13.98
CA ARG A 344 14.15 -1.60 12.75
C ARG A 344 13.64 -0.78 11.57
N ARG A 345 14.47 -0.65 10.55
CA ARG A 345 14.03 -0.05 9.30
C ARG A 345 13.19 -1.02 8.48
N SER A 346 12.33 -0.48 7.63
CA SER A 346 11.59 -1.19 6.61
C SER A 346 12.53 -1.90 5.62
N ASP A 347 12.25 -3.14 5.29
CA ASP A 347 12.96 -3.86 4.23
C ASP A 347 12.43 -3.46 2.85
N LEU A 348 11.18 -2.99 2.77
CA LEU A 348 10.55 -2.55 1.52
C LEU A 348 10.86 -1.08 1.19
N GLY A 349 11.31 -0.31 2.18
CA GLY A 349 11.65 1.10 2.03
C GLY A 349 10.51 1.90 1.39
N ASP A 350 10.83 2.67 0.36
CA ASP A 350 9.89 3.51 -0.41
C ASP A 350 8.81 2.71 -1.17
N SER A 351 8.94 1.39 -1.29
CA SER A 351 7.97 0.55 -2.02
C SER A 351 6.85 0.03 -1.11
N ALA A 352 6.95 0.18 0.21
CA ALA A 352 5.98 -0.38 1.15
C ALA A 352 4.55 0.05 0.87
N GLY A 353 4.30 1.37 0.68
CA GLY A 353 2.97 1.90 0.37
C GLY A 353 2.40 1.40 -0.97
N LEU A 354 3.25 1.33 -2.00
CA LEU A 354 2.86 0.83 -3.32
C LEU A 354 2.50 -0.66 -3.28
N LEU A 355 3.34 -1.47 -2.61
CA LEU A 355 3.12 -2.90 -2.44
C LEU A 355 1.88 -3.17 -1.58
N GLY A 356 1.65 -2.39 -0.53
CA GLY A 356 0.45 -2.50 0.29
C GLY A 356 -0.83 -2.12 -0.44
N SER A 357 -0.78 -1.10 -1.30
CA SER A 357 -1.90 -0.75 -2.18
C SER A 357 -2.20 -1.88 -3.17
N MET A 358 -1.18 -2.50 -3.76
CA MET A 358 -1.33 -3.66 -4.64
C MET A 358 -1.91 -4.87 -3.89
N ALA A 359 -1.38 -5.18 -2.69
CA ALA A 359 -1.91 -6.26 -1.85
C ALA A 359 -3.39 -6.06 -1.50
N SER A 360 -3.76 -4.83 -1.16
CA SER A 360 -5.17 -4.49 -0.86
C SER A 360 -6.08 -4.66 -2.09
N SER A 361 -5.59 -4.32 -3.28
CA SER A 361 -6.33 -4.57 -4.53
C SER A 361 -6.47 -6.07 -4.81
N LEU A 362 -5.42 -6.87 -4.60
CA LEU A 362 -5.49 -8.33 -4.72
C LEU A 362 -6.49 -8.95 -3.74
N GLY A 363 -6.47 -8.51 -2.47
CA GLY A 363 -7.43 -8.97 -1.46
C GLY A 363 -8.87 -8.75 -1.93
N ARG A 364 -9.19 -7.56 -2.46
CA ARG A 364 -10.53 -7.27 -3.00
C ARG A 364 -10.89 -8.12 -4.21
N LEU A 365 -9.94 -8.35 -5.11
CA LEU A 365 -10.15 -9.29 -6.22
C LEU A 365 -10.49 -10.69 -5.67
N TYR A 366 -9.74 -11.19 -4.69
CA TYR A 366 -9.96 -12.51 -4.11
C TYR A 366 -11.30 -12.60 -3.36
N ASP A 367 -11.68 -11.54 -2.63
CA ASP A 367 -13.00 -11.44 -2.01
C ASP A 367 -14.12 -11.53 -3.06
N SER A 368 -13.97 -10.85 -4.21
CA SER A 368 -14.93 -10.89 -5.32
C SER A 368 -15.07 -12.28 -5.95
N LEU A 369 -13.98 -13.07 -5.91
CA LEU A 369 -13.98 -14.47 -6.37
C LEU A 369 -14.55 -15.44 -5.31
N GLY A 370 -14.90 -14.93 -4.11
CA GLY A 370 -15.45 -15.70 -3.01
C GLY A 370 -14.39 -16.45 -2.19
N VAL A 371 -13.15 -15.99 -2.20
CA VAL A 371 -12.08 -16.49 -1.31
C VAL A 371 -12.31 -15.92 0.09
N SER A 372 -12.39 -16.77 1.10
CA SER A 372 -12.54 -16.32 2.49
C SER A 372 -11.24 -15.67 2.99
N ALA A 373 -11.35 -14.77 3.97
CA ALA A 373 -10.18 -14.12 4.56
C ALA A 373 -9.19 -15.13 5.16
N ASP A 374 -9.67 -16.21 5.78
CA ASP A 374 -8.83 -17.28 6.33
C ASP A 374 -8.09 -18.04 5.23
N ASP A 375 -8.77 -18.37 4.12
CA ASP A 375 -8.14 -19.05 2.99
C ASP A 375 -7.16 -18.11 2.27
N ALA A 376 -7.50 -16.84 2.09
CA ALA A 376 -6.61 -15.84 1.51
C ALA A 376 -5.32 -15.65 2.34
N ALA A 377 -5.45 -15.64 3.67
CA ALA A 377 -4.30 -15.56 4.58
C ALA A 377 -3.41 -16.82 4.53
N SER A 378 -3.94 -17.96 4.09
CA SER A 378 -3.20 -19.21 3.92
C SER A 378 -2.44 -19.30 2.58
N VAL A 379 -2.66 -18.38 1.64
CA VAL A 379 -1.96 -18.35 0.36
C VAL A 379 -0.48 -18.07 0.59
N ALA A 380 0.36 -19.06 0.28
CA ALA A 380 1.81 -18.89 0.36
C ALA A 380 2.29 -17.94 -0.74
N VAL A 381 2.53 -16.69 -0.38
CA VAL A 381 3.11 -15.69 -1.28
C VAL A 381 4.64 -15.83 -1.25
N ASP A 382 5.25 -16.03 -2.40
CA ASP A 382 6.71 -15.90 -2.53
C ASP A 382 7.09 -14.41 -2.47
N ARG A 383 7.35 -13.92 -1.25
CA ARG A 383 7.68 -12.52 -0.95
C ARG A 383 8.87 -12.03 -1.78
N ASP A 384 9.93 -12.83 -1.86
CA ASP A 384 11.13 -12.48 -2.61
C ASP A 384 10.86 -12.39 -4.12
N LEU A 385 9.99 -13.25 -4.64
CA LEU A 385 9.59 -13.20 -6.04
C LEU A 385 8.80 -11.94 -6.36
N VAL A 386 7.87 -11.53 -5.49
CA VAL A 386 7.08 -10.30 -5.67
C VAL A 386 8.00 -9.07 -5.66
N ILE A 387 8.91 -8.98 -4.69
CA ILE A 387 9.86 -7.87 -4.57
C ILE A 387 10.80 -7.83 -5.78
N ARG A 388 11.39 -8.96 -6.18
CA ARG A 388 12.24 -9.03 -7.38
C ARG A 388 11.47 -8.63 -8.63
N ARG A 389 10.26 -9.14 -8.83
CA ARG A 389 9.42 -8.78 -9.98
C ARG A 389 9.05 -7.31 -10.01
N LEU A 390 8.79 -6.69 -8.85
CA LEU A 390 8.59 -5.25 -8.81
C LEU A 390 9.87 -4.48 -9.16
N ALA A 391 11.04 -4.94 -8.68
CA ALA A 391 12.32 -4.30 -8.99
C ALA A 391 12.67 -4.39 -10.47
N ASP A 392 12.46 -5.55 -11.08
CA ASP A 392 12.74 -5.83 -12.49
C ASP A 392 11.65 -5.36 -13.44
N CYS A 393 10.50 -4.93 -12.90
CA CYS A 393 9.35 -4.48 -13.67
C CYS A 393 9.70 -3.25 -14.51
N PRO A 394 9.30 -3.20 -15.80
CA PRO A 394 9.48 -2.03 -16.64
C PRO A 394 8.91 -0.77 -15.97
N THR A 395 9.62 0.34 -16.10
CA THR A 395 9.16 1.64 -15.61
C THR A 395 8.67 2.47 -16.78
N ALA A 396 7.40 2.85 -16.76
CA ALA A 396 6.82 3.72 -17.78
C ALA A 396 7.47 5.11 -17.75
N PRO A 397 7.58 5.79 -18.89
CA PRO A 397 8.07 7.16 -18.95
C PRO A 397 7.25 8.09 -18.05
N THR A 398 7.96 8.97 -17.34
CA THR A 398 7.34 10.00 -16.51
C THR A 398 6.54 10.96 -17.42
N THR A 399 5.27 11.19 -17.09
CA THR A 399 4.47 12.21 -17.73
C THR A 399 4.49 13.48 -16.88
N THR A 400 4.99 14.57 -17.48
CA THR A 400 4.80 15.89 -16.89
C THR A 400 3.35 16.32 -17.18
N PRO A 401 2.58 16.81 -16.18
CA PRO A 401 1.26 17.34 -16.43
C PRO A 401 1.37 18.47 -17.45
N THR A 402 0.76 18.32 -18.63
CA THR A 402 0.55 19.46 -19.52
C THR A 402 -0.51 20.35 -18.88
N ALA A 403 -0.18 21.61 -18.66
CA ALA A 403 -1.18 22.59 -18.25
C ALA A 403 -2.39 22.50 -19.19
N PRO A 404 -3.64 22.56 -18.67
CA PRO A 404 -4.82 22.52 -19.50
C PRO A 404 -4.68 23.66 -20.55
N THR A 405 -4.73 23.29 -21.82
CA THR A 405 -4.84 24.27 -22.90
C THR A 405 -6.13 25.02 -22.66
N ALA A 406 -6.03 26.30 -22.31
CA ALA A 406 -7.18 27.16 -22.22
C ALA A 406 -7.96 27.04 -23.53
N ASP A 407 -9.20 26.58 -23.43
CA ASP A 407 -10.13 26.50 -24.54
C ASP A 407 -10.25 27.92 -25.11
N PRO A 408 -9.96 28.14 -26.38
CA PRO A 408 -10.12 29.47 -26.94
C PRO A 408 -11.63 29.77 -26.93
N THR A 409 -12.07 30.58 -25.99
CA THR A 409 -13.42 31.13 -25.93
C THR A 409 -13.81 31.59 -27.34
N PRO A 410 -14.96 31.15 -27.89
CA PRO A 410 -15.42 31.66 -29.17
C PRO A 410 -15.67 33.13 -28.99
N ARG A 411 -14.87 33.95 -29.69
CA ARG A 411 -15.13 35.39 -29.81
C ARG A 411 -16.53 35.54 -30.38
N THR A 412 -17.46 35.98 -29.55
CA THR A 412 -18.78 36.44 -29.95
C THR A 412 -18.60 37.59 -30.92
N ARG A 413 -18.99 37.37 -32.19
CA ARG A 413 -19.20 38.43 -33.17
C ARG A 413 -20.38 39.28 -32.70
N HIS A 414 -20.11 40.31 -31.92
CA HIS A 414 -21.02 41.41 -31.64
C HIS A 414 -20.18 42.63 -31.30
N ASP A 415 -19.61 43.29 -32.32
CA ASP A 415 -19.16 44.68 -32.30
C ASP A 415 -18.65 45.12 -33.68
N GLU A 416 -19.44 44.85 -34.73
CA GLU A 416 -19.29 45.51 -36.02
C GLU A 416 -20.67 45.91 -36.57
N GLN A 417 -21.33 46.86 -35.88
CA GLN A 417 -22.45 47.60 -36.45
C GLN A 417 -22.78 48.80 -35.54
N MET A 418 -21.92 49.77 -35.45
CA MET A 418 -22.25 51.14 -35.01
C MET A 418 -21.09 52.09 -35.40
N ALA A 419 -20.79 52.20 -36.70
CA ALA A 419 -20.03 53.34 -37.21
C ALA A 419 -20.37 53.51 -38.68
N GLU A 420 -21.62 53.95 -38.92
CA GLU A 420 -22.02 54.70 -40.12
C GLU A 420 -23.49 55.11 -39.93
N GLY A 421 -23.69 56.38 -39.56
CA GLY A 421 -25.00 57.01 -39.45
C GLY A 421 -24.94 58.32 -38.71
#